data_54668e6d84c38b40cdee588841c8972f
#
_entry.id   54668e6d84c38b40cdee588841c8972f
#
_cell.length_a   1.000
_cell.length_b   1.000
_cell.length_c   1.000
_cell.angle_alpha   90.00
_cell.angle_beta   90.00
_cell.angle_gamma   90.00
#
_symmetry.space_group_name_H-M   'P 1'
#
loop_
_entity.id
_entity.type
_entity.pdbx_description
1 polymer ?
#
loop_
_entity_poly.entity_id
_entity_poly.type
_entity_poly.pdbx_seq_one_letter_code
_entity_poly.pdbx_strand_id
1 'polypeptide(L)'
;TQLVTFNVPKMCYDTVATSGDSARTAMFKGAVGKKIYFIGEPRDQAFFEPISIIKSPIEIEQVSIQNAEGIVCTGPFDGSADPSVNKENFLFAIKNGMKFLCANPDIVVDRGETRQWCAGALAKMYTEMGGESLYFGKPHSAIYNLARIRLAQLGTKVDANRILAIGDGVNTDIK
;
A
#
# COMPACT_ATOMS: atom_id res chain seq x y z
N THR A 1 8.98 -12.16 8.06
CA THR A 1 8.06 -12.22 6.90
C THR A 1 7.04 -13.32 7.13
N GLN A 2 5.81 -13.19 6.66
CA GLN A 2 4.79 -14.25 6.71
C GLN A 2 5.25 -15.56 6.07
N LEU A 3 6.17 -15.52 5.12
CA LEU A 3 6.73 -16.72 4.48
C LEU A 3 7.37 -17.68 5.49
N VAL A 4 8.02 -17.16 6.54
CA VAL A 4 8.58 -17.99 7.62
C VAL A 4 7.45 -18.69 8.40
N THR A 5 6.36 -17.97 8.70
CA THR A 5 5.18 -18.53 9.39
C THR A 5 4.51 -19.63 8.54
N PHE A 6 4.56 -19.49 7.22
CA PHE A 6 4.05 -20.49 6.28
C PHE A 6 5.04 -21.60 5.96
N ASN A 7 6.18 -21.67 6.67
CA ASN A 7 7.22 -22.66 6.44
C ASN A 7 7.74 -22.69 4.98
N VAL A 8 7.76 -21.54 4.28
CA VAL A 8 8.32 -21.46 2.93
C VAL A 8 9.84 -21.41 3.04
N PRO A 9 10.57 -22.42 2.51
CA PRO A 9 12.02 -22.45 2.57
C PRO A 9 12.65 -21.26 1.84
N LYS A 10 13.73 -20.69 2.40
CA LYS A 10 14.44 -19.55 1.80
C LYS A 10 14.93 -19.82 0.38
N MET A 11 15.21 -21.07 0.05
CA MET A 11 15.65 -21.48 -1.29
C MET A 11 14.56 -21.43 -2.36
N CYS A 12 13.28 -21.21 -1.97
CA CYS A 12 12.15 -21.14 -2.91
C CYS A 12 11.97 -19.76 -3.54
N TYR A 13 12.70 -18.73 -3.08
CA TYR A 13 12.59 -17.37 -3.60
C TYR A 13 13.88 -16.58 -3.38
N ASP A 14 14.21 -15.70 -4.30
CA ASP A 14 15.36 -14.80 -4.20
C ASP A 14 15.03 -13.55 -3.40
N THR A 15 13.88 -12.95 -3.69
CA THR A 15 13.40 -11.73 -3.03
C THR A 15 11.87 -11.69 -2.96
N VAL A 16 11.35 -10.76 -2.16
CA VAL A 16 9.91 -10.52 -1.99
C VAL A 16 9.65 -9.05 -2.25
N ALA A 17 8.62 -8.73 -3.02
CA ALA A 17 8.12 -7.37 -3.20
C ALA A 17 6.63 -7.36 -2.83
N THR A 18 6.24 -6.45 -1.94
CA THR A 18 4.86 -6.33 -1.48
C THR A 18 4.27 -4.97 -1.84
N SER A 19 2.94 -4.89 -1.92
CA SER A 19 2.23 -3.62 -2.09
C SER A 19 2.59 -2.63 -0.96
N GLY A 20 2.66 -3.13 0.28
CA GLY A 20 3.06 -2.35 1.44
C GLY A 20 4.45 -1.72 1.30
N ASP A 21 5.46 -2.50 0.86
CA ASP A 21 6.81 -1.95 0.66
C ASP A 21 6.87 -0.93 -0.48
N SER A 22 6.07 -1.15 -1.54
CA SER A 22 5.96 -0.21 -2.65
C SER A 22 5.32 1.11 -2.18
N ALA A 23 4.25 1.04 -1.41
CA ALA A 23 3.57 2.19 -0.81
C ALA A 23 4.48 2.93 0.19
N ARG A 24 5.20 2.20 1.07
CA ARG A 24 6.20 2.79 1.98
C ARG A 24 7.29 3.55 1.22
N THR A 25 7.76 2.97 0.11
CA THR A 25 8.76 3.64 -0.72
C THR A 25 8.24 4.96 -1.26
N ALA A 26 6.99 5.02 -1.71
CA ALA A 26 6.38 6.24 -2.20
C ALA A 26 6.14 7.26 -1.06
N MET A 27 5.64 6.80 0.10
CA MET A 27 5.44 7.64 1.28
C MET A 27 6.74 8.33 1.71
N PHE A 28 7.82 7.57 1.89
CA PHE A 28 9.12 8.12 2.30
C PHE A 28 9.83 8.95 1.21
N LYS A 29 9.29 8.94 -0.01
CA LYS A 29 9.67 9.87 -1.10
C LYS A 29 8.76 11.10 -1.19
N GLY A 30 7.82 11.26 -0.27
CA GLY A 30 6.95 12.44 -0.18
C GLY A 30 5.71 12.41 -1.06
N ALA A 31 5.25 11.24 -1.49
CA ALA A 31 4.08 11.13 -2.37
C ALA A 31 2.80 11.77 -1.82
N VAL A 32 2.68 11.86 -0.49
CA VAL A 32 1.53 12.44 0.23
C VAL A 32 1.94 13.48 1.27
N GLY A 33 3.14 14.08 1.13
CA GLY A 33 3.69 15.04 2.07
C GLY A 33 4.39 14.39 3.27
N LYS A 34 4.73 15.21 4.27
CA LYS A 34 5.43 14.79 5.50
C LYS A 34 4.48 14.58 6.67
N LYS A 35 3.46 15.43 6.79
CA LYS A 35 2.43 15.35 7.81
C LYS A 35 1.26 14.54 7.26
N ILE A 36 1.02 13.36 7.82
CA ILE A 36 0.02 12.45 7.27
C ILE A 36 -1.05 12.10 8.29
N TYR A 37 -2.28 11.97 7.80
CA TYR A 37 -3.36 11.35 8.55
C TYR A 37 -3.34 9.85 8.27
N PHE A 38 -3.13 9.06 9.32
CA PHE A 38 -3.05 7.61 9.20
C PHE A 38 -4.41 6.95 9.41
N ILE A 39 -4.79 6.05 8.51
CA ILE A 39 -5.93 5.14 8.65
C ILE A 39 -5.39 3.72 8.60
N GLY A 40 -5.50 3.00 9.72
CA GLY A 40 -4.98 1.65 9.87
C GLY A 40 -5.07 1.16 11.31
N GLU A 41 -4.70 -0.10 11.53
CA GLU A 41 -4.67 -0.70 12.85
C GLU A 41 -3.36 -0.39 13.59
N PRO A 42 -3.35 -0.42 14.95
CA PRO A 42 -2.12 -0.18 15.72
C PRO A 42 -0.95 -1.12 15.35
N ARG A 43 -1.24 -2.34 14.90
CA ARG A 43 -0.22 -3.31 14.46
C ARG A 43 0.52 -2.86 13.19
N ASP A 44 0.00 -1.89 12.45
CA ASP A 44 0.58 -1.42 11.20
C ASP A 44 1.62 -0.32 11.40
N GLN A 45 1.98 0.04 12.66
CA GLN A 45 2.97 1.08 12.95
C GLN A 45 4.35 0.80 12.32
N ALA A 46 4.72 -0.47 12.13
CA ALA A 46 5.94 -0.83 11.38
C ALA A 46 5.95 -0.34 9.93
N PHE A 47 4.79 0.09 9.39
CA PHE A 47 4.70 0.73 8.08
C PHE A 47 5.48 2.05 8.02
N PHE A 48 5.64 2.74 9.15
CA PHE A 48 6.35 4.01 9.26
C PHE A 48 7.86 3.87 9.53
N GLU A 49 8.39 2.66 9.47
CA GLU A 49 9.84 2.43 9.50
C GLU A 49 10.38 2.39 8.07
N PRO A 50 11.42 3.16 7.71
CA PRO A 50 11.98 3.13 6.36
C PRO A 50 12.63 1.77 6.08
N ILE A 51 12.40 1.23 4.88
CA ILE A 51 13.05 0.00 4.42
C ILE A 51 14.40 0.32 3.77
N SER A 52 15.35 -0.62 3.82
CA SER A 52 16.75 -0.42 3.41
C SER A 52 16.95 0.01 1.96
N ILE A 53 15.97 -0.22 1.09
CA ILE A 53 16.01 0.20 -0.32
C ILE A 53 15.84 1.73 -0.50
N ILE A 54 15.32 2.42 0.52
CA ILE A 54 15.02 3.85 0.46
C ILE A 54 16.27 4.62 0.85
N LYS A 55 16.86 5.29 -0.12
CA LYS A 55 17.97 6.23 0.13
C LYS A 55 17.38 7.58 0.54
N SER A 56 17.87 8.15 1.65
CA SER A 56 17.44 9.47 2.15
C SER A 56 15.91 9.57 2.34
N PRO A 57 15.30 8.77 3.23
CA PRO A 57 13.89 8.87 3.53
C PRO A 57 13.59 10.24 4.15
N ILE A 58 12.43 10.83 3.78
CA ILE A 58 11.93 12.00 4.50
C ILE A 58 11.37 11.57 5.85
N GLU A 59 11.38 12.47 6.81
CA GLU A 59 10.70 12.28 8.09
C GLU A 59 9.17 12.31 7.88
N ILE A 60 8.45 11.38 8.50
CA ILE A 60 6.99 11.30 8.44
C ILE A 60 6.43 11.53 9.83
N GLU A 61 5.53 12.48 9.94
CA GLU A 61 4.80 12.82 11.15
C GLU A 61 3.33 12.42 11.02
N GLN A 62 2.84 11.60 11.95
CA GLN A 62 1.41 11.26 12.03
C GLN A 62 0.68 12.37 12.80
N VAL A 63 -0.32 12.96 12.18
CA VAL A 63 -1.08 14.08 12.74
C VAL A 63 -2.59 13.88 12.59
N SER A 64 -3.38 14.73 13.24
CA SER A 64 -4.82 14.79 12.98
C SER A 64 -5.09 15.24 11.54
N ILE A 65 -6.26 14.91 11.01
CA ILE A 65 -6.60 15.22 9.61
C ILE A 65 -6.56 16.73 9.31
N GLN A 66 -6.83 17.56 10.31
CA GLN A 66 -6.81 19.03 10.18
C GLN A 66 -5.40 19.59 9.92
N ASN A 67 -4.37 18.85 10.32
CA ASN A 67 -2.97 19.25 10.20
C ASN A 67 -2.23 18.45 9.12
N ALA A 68 -2.90 17.53 8.44
CA ALA A 68 -2.29 16.64 7.48
C ALA A 68 -2.13 17.29 6.09
N GLU A 69 -1.13 16.80 5.35
CA GLU A 69 -0.87 17.12 3.95
C GLU A 69 -1.41 16.02 3.01
N GLY A 70 -1.63 14.82 3.55
CA GLY A 70 -2.18 13.68 2.82
C GLY A 70 -2.61 12.56 3.75
N ILE A 71 -3.21 11.52 3.14
CA ILE A 71 -3.72 10.34 3.84
C ILE A 71 -2.84 9.13 3.52
N VAL A 72 -2.53 8.32 4.53
CA VAL A 72 -1.91 7.00 4.37
C VAL A 72 -2.86 5.97 4.95
N CYS A 73 -3.26 4.99 4.14
CA CYS A 73 -4.18 3.93 4.55
C CYS A 73 -3.59 2.54 4.31
N THR A 74 -3.43 1.77 5.38
CA THR A 74 -3.03 0.35 5.35
C THR A 74 -4.25 -0.57 5.42
N GLY A 75 -5.36 -0.08 5.97
CA GLY A 75 -6.65 -0.73 6.13
C GLY A 75 -7.60 0.18 6.91
N PRO A 76 -8.89 -0.16 7.04
CA PRO A 76 -9.80 0.57 7.92
C PRO A 76 -9.39 0.41 9.39
N PHE A 77 -9.83 1.33 10.25
CA PHE A 77 -9.68 1.19 11.71
C PHE A 77 -10.44 -0.03 12.24
N ASP A 78 -11.58 -0.32 11.63
CA ASP A 78 -12.41 -1.50 11.87
C ASP A 78 -12.82 -2.08 10.51
N GLY A 79 -12.34 -3.29 10.20
CA GLY A 79 -12.63 -3.98 8.94
C GLY A 79 -14.09 -4.38 8.75
N SER A 80 -14.89 -4.38 9.82
CA SER A 80 -16.33 -4.67 9.78
C SER A 80 -17.19 -3.41 9.54
N ALA A 81 -16.65 -2.23 9.84
CA ALA A 81 -17.36 -0.97 9.69
C ALA A 81 -17.45 -0.56 8.22
N ASP A 82 -18.61 -0.04 7.82
CA ASP A 82 -18.81 0.48 6.47
C ASP A 82 -17.82 1.62 6.17
N PRO A 83 -17.17 1.64 4.99
CA PRO A 83 -16.25 2.72 4.61
C PRO A 83 -16.80 4.14 4.75
N SER A 84 -18.14 4.32 4.68
CA SER A 84 -18.80 5.61 4.77
C SER A 84 -18.62 6.33 6.11
N VAL A 85 -18.18 5.64 7.16
CA VAL A 85 -17.81 6.27 8.45
C VAL A 85 -16.69 7.31 8.30
N ASN A 86 -15.90 7.22 7.21
CA ASN A 86 -14.82 8.16 6.91
C ASN A 86 -15.28 9.37 6.06
N LYS A 87 -16.55 9.46 5.69
CA LYS A 87 -17.06 10.43 4.71
C LYS A 87 -16.73 11.88 5.05
N GLU A 88 -16.89 12.28 6.30
CA GLU A 88 -16.60 13.67 6.73
C GLU A 88 -15.10 13.98 6.60
N ASN A 89 -14.24 13.07 7.05
CA ASN A 89 -12.79 13.21 6.92
C ASN A 89 -12.37 13.26 5.44
N PHE A 90 -13.00 12.47 4.57
CA PHE A 90 -12.69 12.46 3.15
C PHE A 90 -13.14 13.75 2.47
N LEU A 91 -14.32 14.30 2.79
CA LEU A 91 -14.76 15.61 2.28
C LEU A 91 -13.78 16.72 2.69
N PHE A 92 -13.33 16.72 3.94
CA PHE A 92 -12.33 17.67 4.41
C PHE A 92 -11.02 17.53 3.62
N ALA A 93 -10.52 16.30 3.47
CA ALA A 93 -9.26 16.02 2.77
C ALA A 93 -9.33 16.43 1.29
N ILE A 94 -10.42 16.11 0.60
CA ILE A 94 -10.65 16.49 -0.81
C ILE A 94 -10.67 18.01 -0.97
N LYS A 95 -11.38 18.72 -0.10
CA LYS A 95 -11.43 20.19 -0.11
C LYS A 95 -10.03 20.82 0.03
N ASN A 96 -9.13 20.15 0.75
CA ASN A 96 -7.74 20.59 0.97
C ASN A 96 -6.74 20.00 -0.04
N GLY A 97 -7.22 19.31 -1.09
CA GLY A 97 -6.35 18.75 -2.16
C GLY A 97 -5.43 17.63 -1.69
N MET A 98 -5.76 16.94 -0.60
CA MET A 98 -4.95 15.86 -0.07
C MET A 98 -5.00 14.64 -0.99
N LYS A 99 -3.85 13.96 -1.17
CA LYS A 99 -3.78 12.66 -1.85
C LYS A 99 -3.95 11.53 -0.85
N PHE A 100 -4.54 10.43 -1.33
CA PHE A 100 -4.77 9.22 -0.55
C PHE A 100 -3.81 8.12 -1.00
N LEU A 101 -2.88 7.70 -0.15
CA LEU A 101 -1.97 6.59 -0.40
C LEU A 101 -2.61 5.28 0.09
N CYS A 102 -2.93 4.40 -0.86
CA CYS A 102 -3.51 3.08 -0.60
C CYS A 102 -2.41 2.01 -0.60
N ALA A 103 -2.10 1.45 0.58
CA ALA A 103 -1.06 0.43 0.72
C ALA A 103 -1.51 -0.97 0.28
N ASN A 104 -2.83 -1.23 0.28
CA ASN A 104 -3.41 -2.49 -0.18
C ASN A 104 -4.63 -2.20 -1.06
N PRO A 105 -4.57 -2.46 -2.39
CA PRO A 105 -5.67 -2.14 -3.31
C PRO A 105 -6.87 -3.10 -3.22
N ASP A 106 -6.79 -4.17 -2.45
CA ASP A 106 -7.90 -5.07 -2.25
C ASP A 106 -9.11 -4.34 -1.64
N ILE A 107 -10.30 -4.66 -2.12
CA ILE A 107 -11.57 -4.07 -1.63
C ILE A 107 -12.01 -4.76 -0.36
N VAL A 108 -11.99 -6.09 -0.38
CA VAL A 108 -12.38 -6.96 0.73
C VAL A 108 -11.41 -8.12 0.84
N VAL A 109 -11.35 -8.71 2.02
CA VAL A 109 -10.62 -9.95 2.28
C VAL A 109 -11.48 -10.87 3.16
N ASP A 110 -11.45 -12.16 2.88
CA ASP A 110 -12.10 -13.14 3.73
C ASP A 110 -11.10 -13.60 4.83
N ARG A 111 -11.48 -13.43 6.10
CA ARG A 111 -10.74 -13.90 7.28
C ARG A 111 -11.58 -14.93 8.02
N GLY A 112 -11.33 -16.20 7.70
CA GLY A 112 -12.19 -17.29 8.17
C GLY A 112 -13.59 -17.13 7.57
N GLU A 113 -14.60 -17.05 8.40
CA GLU A 113 -16.01 -16.89 7.97
C GLU A 113 -16.44 -15.41 7.85
N THR A 114 -15.55 -14.46 8.17
CA THR A 114 -15.89 -13.03 8.15
C THR A 114 -15.24 -12.33 6.96
N ARG A 115 -16.03 -11.54 6.24
CA ARG A 115 -15.57 -10.64 5.19
C ARG A 115 -15.26 -9.28 5.78
N GLN A 116 -14.08 -8.77 5.50
CA GLN A 116 -13.62 -7.48 6.01
C GLN A 116 -13.23 -6.54 4.87
N TRP A 117 -13.49 -5.25 5.06
CA TRP A 117 -13.04 -4.21 4.17
C TRP A 117 -11.51 -4.02 4.24
N CYS A 118 -10.91 -3.67 3.11
CA CYS A 118 -9.49 -3.33 3.01
C CYS A 118 -9.30 -1.86 2.60
N ALA A 119 -8.04 -1.41 2.54
CA ALA A 119 -7.70 -0.04 2.17
C ALA A 119 -8.21 0.35 0.79
N GLY A 120 -8.31 -0.59 -0.15
CA GLY A 120 -8.83 -0.36 -1.49
C GLY A 120 -10.28 0.11 -1.51
N ALA A 121 -11.12 -0.36 -0.57
CA ALA A 121 -12.50 0.12 -0.45
C ALA A 121 -12.56 1.62 -0.07
N LEU A 122 -11.71 2.03 0.88
CA LEU A 122 -11.60 3.42 1.30
C LEU A 122 -11.04 4.30 0.18
N ALA A 123 -10.01 3.83 -0.50
CA ALA A 123 -9.40 4.53 -1.64
C ALA A 123 -10.38 4.69 -2.82
N LYS A 124 -11.17 3.65 -3.10
CA LYS A 124 -12.24 3.70 -4.11
C LYS A 124 -13.28 4.76 -3.74
N MET A 125 -13.79 4.73 -2.52
CA MET A 125 -14.74 5.73 -2.02
C MET A 125 -14.16 7.14 -2.11
N TYR A 126 -12.90 7.35 -1.69
CA TYR A 126 -12.21 8.63 -1.78
C TYR A 126 -12.17 9.16 -3.23
N THR A 127 -11.86 8.28 -4.19
CA THR A 127 -11.83 8.62 -5.61
C THR A 127 -13.24 8.94 -6.16
N GLU A 128 -14.24 8.15 -5.79
CA GLU A 128 -15.65 8.38 -6.20
C GLU A 128 -16.21 9.70 -5.66
N MET A 129 -15.70 10.16 -4.51
CA MET A 129 -16.02 11.48 -3.95
C MET A 129 -15.25 12.64 -4.61
N GLY A 130 -14.33 12.36 -5.54
CA GLY A 130 -13.56 13.36 -6.29
C GLY A 130 -12.13 13.57 -5.80
N GLY A 131 -11.63 12.71 -4.89
CA GLY A 131 -10.24 12.73 -4.42
C GLY A 131 -9.27 11.99 -5.34
N GLU A 132 -7.97 12.20 -5.14
CA GLU A 132 -6.89 11.50 -5.86
C GLU A 132 -6.34 10.36 -4.99
N SER A 133 -6.50 9.10 -5.44
CA SER A 133 -5.93 7.93 -4.77
C SER A 133 -4.73 7.38 -5.53
N LEU A 134 -3.66 7.08 -4.79
CA LEU A 134 -2.41 6.50 -5.28
C LEU A 134 -2.36 5.01 -4.89
N TYR A 135 -2.24 4.13 -5.88
CA TYR A 135 -2.23 2.68 -5.70
C TYR A 135 -0.85 2.10 -5.98
N PHE A 136 -0.40 1.14 -5.15
CA PHE A 136 0.95 0.57 -5.20
C PHE A 136 0.99 -0.96 -5.32
N GLY A 137 -0.14 -1.64 -5.19
CA GLY A 137 -0.28 -3.07 -5.40
C GLY A 137 -0.50 -3.46 -6.86
N LYS A 138 -0.63 -4.74 -7.13
CA LYS A 138 -1.01 -5.27 -8.46
C LYS A 138 -2.38 -4.72 -8.90
N PRO A 139 -2.60 -4.39 -10.15
CA PRO A 139 -1.72 -4.47 -11.33
C PRO A 139 -0.84 -3.24 -11.57
N HIS A 140 -0.71 -2.33 -10.60
CA HIS A 140 0.00 -1.06 -10.77
C HIS A 140 1.52 -1.26 -10.90
N SER A 141 2.16 -0.51 -11.79
CA SER A 141 3.58 -0.66 -12.13
C SER A 141 4.56 -0.51 -10.97
N ALA A 142 4.18 0.20 -9.92
CA ALA A 142 5.04 0.48 -8.77
C ALA A 142 5.57 -0.79 -8.08
N ILE A 143 4.74 -1.82 -7.90
CA ILE A 143 5.15 -3.08 -7.27
C ILE A 143 6.12 -3.87 -8.15
N TYR A 144 5.91 -3.89 -9.47
CA TYR A 144 6.80 -4.56 -10.43
C TYR A 144 8.14 -3.85 -10.52
N ASN A 145 8.16 -2.53 -10.47
CA ASN A 145 9.39 -1.74 -10.43
C ASN A 145 10.17 -2.02 -9.14
N LEU A 146 9.50 -2.12 -8.00
CA LEU A 146 10.14 -2.52 -6.73
C LEU A 146 10.78 -3.90 -6.84
N ALA A 147 10.07 -4.89 -7.43
CA ALA A 147 10.60 -6.23 -7.63
C ALA A 147 11.88 -6.22 -8.49
N ARG A 148 11.88 -5.46 -9.60
CA ARG A 148 13.06 -5.30 -10.49
C ARG A 148 14.23 -4.64 -9.78
N ILE A 149 13.98 -3.61 -8.96
CA ILE A 149 15.04 -2.96 -8.16
C ILE A 149 15.65 -3.95 -7.18
N ARG A 150 14.84 -4.75 -6.50
CA ARG A 150 15.32 -5.78 -5.56
C ARG A 150 16.14 -6.87 -6.25
N LEU A 151 15.71 -7.34 -7.42
CA LEU A 151 16.49 -8.28 -8.22
C LEU A 151 17.84 -7.68 -8.66
N ALA A 152 17.86 -6.42 -9.08
CA ALA A 152 19.09 -5.74 -9.46
C ALA A 152 20.06 -5.59 -8.29
N GLN A 153 19.59 -5.40 -7.06
CA GLN A 153 20.40 -5.37 -5.84
C GLN A 153 21.06 -6.73 -5.54
N LEU A 154 20.47 -7.84 -5.99
CA LEU A 154 21.05 -9.19 -5.91
C LEU A 154 22.01 -9.48 -7.07
N GLY A 155 22.31 -8.48 -7.92
CA GLY A 155 23.18 -8.66 -9.08
C GLY A 155 22.46 -9.26 -10.30
N THR A 156 21.15 -9.44 -10.24
CA THR A 156 20.34 -10.05 -11.30
C THR A 156 19.62 -8.99 -12.11
N LYS A 157 19.95 -8.88 -13.41
CA LYS A 157 19.21 -8.07 -14.38
C LYS A 157 18.52 -9.00 -15.37
N VAL A 158 17.19 -8.92 -15.41
CA VAL A 158 16.36 -9.79 -16.27
C VAL A 158 15.62 -8.94 -17.29
N ASP A 159 15.72 -9.31 -18.55
CA ASP A 159 14.96 -8.68 -19.64
C ASP A 159 13.47 -9.05 -19.51
N ALA A 160 12.59 -8.12 -19.86
CA ALA A 160 11.15 -8.29 -19.69
C ALA A 160 10.58 -9.53 -20.39
N ASN A 161 11.12 -9.89 -21.55
CA ASN A 161 10.73 -11.06 -22.35
C ASN A 161 11.17 -12.41 -21.72
N ARG A 162 11.94 -12.38 -20.64
CA ARG A 162 12.39 -13.55 -19.87
C ARG A 162 11.67 -13.68 -18.51
N ILE A 163 10.66 -12.84 -18.27
CA ILE A 163 9.88 -12.86 -17.04
C ILE A 163 8.56 -13.56 -17.31
N LEU A 164 8.30 -14.63 -16.57
CA LEU A 164 6.98 -15.27 -16.52
C LEU A 164 6.24 -14.78 -15.27
N ALA A 165 5.04 -14.24 -15.46
CA ALA A 165 4.13 -13.92 -14.37
C ALA A 165 3.20 -15.12 -14.12
N ILE A 166 3.00 -15.47 -12.86
CA ILE A 166 2.08 -16.53 -12.41
C ILE A 166 1.20 -15.95 -11.31
N GLY A 167 -0.11 -16.09 -11.43
CA GLY A 167 -1.07 -15.61 -10.46
C GLY A 167 -2.48 -16.11 -10.77
N ASP A 168 -3.39 -15.96 -9.83
CA ASP A 168 -4.79 -16.42 -9.90
C ASP A 168 -5.79 -15.29 -10.18
N GLY A 169 -5.37 -14.04 -10.02
CA GLY A 169 -6.22 -12.86 -10.19
C GLY A 169 -6.14 -12.28 -11.61
N VAL A 170 -7.17 -12.53 -12.44
CA VAL A 170 -7.21 -12.00 -13.83
C VAL A 170 -7.04 -10.48 -13.88
N ASN A 171 -7.65 -9.75 -12.94
CA ASN A 171 -7.62 -8.28 -12.91
C ASN A 171 -6.43 -7.69 -12.14
N THR A 172 -5.64 -8.51 -11.48
CA THR A 172 -4.50 -8.09 -10.65
C THR A 172 -3.18 -8.66 -11.14
N ASP A 173 -3.10 -9.98 -11.33
CA ASP A 173 -1.86 -10.66 -11.67
C ASP A 173 -1.60 -10.72 -13.19
N ILE A 174 -2.67 -10.76 -14.00
CA ILE A 174 -2.58 -11.01 -15.45
C ILE A 174 -2.78 -9.73 -16.28
N LYS A 175 -3.45 -8.71 -15.73
CA LYS A 175 -3.69 -7.43 -16.39
C LYS A 175 -2.44 -6.58 -16.38
#